data_c1989c6460915c0c66f00618f86a363d
#
_entry.id   c1989c6460915c0c66f00618f86a363d
#
_cell.length_a   1.000
_cell.length_b   1.000
_cell.length_c   1.000
_cell.angle_alpha   90.00
_cell.angle_beta   90.00
_cell.angle_gamma   90.00
#
_symmetry.space_group_name_H-M   'P 1'
#
loop_
_entity.id
_entity.type
_entity.pdbx_description
1 polymer ?
#
loop_
_entity_poly.entity_id
_entity_poly.type
_entity_poly.pdbx_seq_one_letter_code
_entity_poly.pdbx_strand_id
1 'polypeptide(L)'
;MGEGEKNKPHVLNSVSKTFTATAVGFAVTEGKLKLTDKVISFFPDKLPAEVSDNLKKLEVRHLLTMSSGHDVEPSRRNMDEDADWIKEWLAAPIVHEPGTFFVYNTLGTYMLSAIVQKVTGEKVIDYLYPRLFRPLGIVGATWLESNAGINTGGWGLYLKTEDLAKMGQLILQRGEWNGKQIIPAEWIDEATASHVA
;
A
#
# COMPACT_ATOMS: atom_id res chain seq x y z
N MET A 1 -3.11 -30.25 -6.66
CA MET A 1 -3.80 -29.02 -6.30
C MET A 1 -5.17 -29.43 -5.82
N GLY A 2 -5.43 -29.35 -4.50
CA GLY A 2 -6.75 -29.63 -3.99
C GLY A 2 -7.77 -28.69 -4.65
N GLU A 3 -8.97 -29.17 -4.88
CA GLU A 3 -10.11 -28.34 -5.25
C GLU A 3 -10.32 -27.34 -4.11
N GLY A 4 -9.59 -26.22 -4.17
CA GLY A 4 -9.77 -25.11 -3.26
C GLY A 4 -11.22 -24.70 -3.36
N GLU A 5 -11.94 -24.69 -2.26
CA GLU A 5 -13.34 -24.32 -2.22
C GLU A 5 -13.49 -22.95 -2.87
N LYS A 6 -14.04 -22.92 -4.07
CA LYS A 6 -14.19 -21.73 -4.94
C LYS A 6 -14.78 -20.51 -4.21
N ASN A 7 -15.47 -20.76 -3.09
CA ASN A 7 -16.19 -19.76 -2.32
C ASN A 7 -15.47 -19.31 -1.04
N LYS A 8 -14.30 -19.87 -0.72
CA LYS A 8 -13.54 -19.43 0.46
C LYS A 8 -12.52 -18.35 0.11
N PRO A 9 -12.44 -17.28 0.90
CA PRO A 9 -11.36 -16.32 0.78
C PRO A 9 -9.99 -16.98 1.07
N HIS A 10 -9.00 -16.65 0.26
CA HIS A 10 -7.60 -17.06 0.42
C HIS A 10 -6.76 -15.84 0.79
N VAL A 11 -5.73 -16.06 1.57
CA VAL A 11 -4.76 -14.98 1.88
C VAL A 11 -4.02 -14.58 0.61
N LEU A 12 -4.10 -13.31 0.31
CA LEU A 12 -3.26 -12.67 -0.70
C LEU A 12 -2.00 -12.19 0.01
N ASN A 13 -0.86 -12.81 -0.31
CA ASN A 13 0.42 -12.33 0.15
C ASN A 13 0.70 -10.95 -0.48
N SER A 14 1.75 -10.81 -1.21
CA SER A 14 2.16 -9.53 -1.81
C SER A 14 1.20 -8.96 -2.87
N VAL A 15 0.26 -9.73 -3.39
CA VAL A 15 -0.81 -9.20 -4.26
C VAL A 15 -1.70 -8.18 -3.51
N SER A 16 -1.75 -8.24 -2.17
CA SER A 16 -2.40 -7.21 -1.34
C SER A 16 -1.90 -5.79 -1.66
N LYS A 17 -0.64 -5.64 -2.07
CA LYS A 17 -0.02 -4.34 -2.41
C LYS A 17 -0.76 -3.60 -3.52
N THR A 18 -1.33 -4.31 -4.49
CA THR A 18 -2.13 -3.73 -5.56
C THR A 18 -3.35 -2.97 -5.00
N PHE A 19 -3.98 -3.52 -3.98
CA PHE A 19 -5.14 -2.88 -3.32
C PHE A 19 -4.72 -1.68 -2.48
N THR A 20 -3.59 -1.75 -1.79
CA THR A 20 -3.04 -0.59 -1.07
C THR A 20 -2.65 0.54 -2.02
N ALA A 21 -1.99 0.23 -3.15
CA ALA A 21 -1.67 1.22 -4.18
C ALA A 21 -2.94 1.85 -4.77
N THR A 22 -4.01 1.06 -4.95
CA THR A 22 -5.31 1.58 -5.40
C THR A 22 -5.93 2.54 -4.38
N ALA A 23 -5.82 2.23 -3.08
CA ALA A 23 -6.28 3.14 -2.03
C ALA A 23 -5.51 4.47 -2.03
N VAL A 24 -4.19 4.42 -2.25
CA VAL A 24 -3.37 5.63 -2.46
C VAL A 24 -3.88 6.41 -3.67
N GLY A 25 -4.19 5.74 -4.79
CA GLY A 25 -4.75 6.36 -5.99
C GLY A 25 -6.06 7.10 -5.72
N PHE A 26 -6.97 6.51 -4.97
CA PHE A 26 -8.20 7.19 -4.55
C PHE A 26 -7.90 8.41 -3.66
N ALA A 27 -7.00 8.29 -2.70
CA ALA A 27 -6.64 9.41 -1.82
C ALA A 27 -5.99 10.57 -2.61
N VAL A 28 -5.18 10.26 -3.62
CA VAL A 28 -4.60 11.27 -4.53
C VAL A 28 -5.70 11.93 -5.36
N THR A 29 -6.59 11.17 -5.96
CA THR A 29 -7.70 11.67 -6.78
C THR A 29 -8.67 12.55 -5.95
N GLU A 30 -8.89 12.19 -4.70
CA GLU A 30 -9.71 12.98 -3.76
C GLU A 30 -8.97 14.19 -3.17
N GLY A 31 -7.72 14.44 -3.56
CA GLY A 31 -6.93 15.57 -3.08
C GLY A 31 -6.48 15.49 -1.63
N LYS A 32 -6.56 14.29 -1.01
CA LYS A 32 -6.16 14.04 0.38
C LYS A 32 -4.67 13.75 0.53
N LEU A 33 -4.02 13.41 -0.57
CA LEU A 33 -2.62 12.97 -0.61
C LEU A 33 -2.00 13.41 -1.94
N LYS A 34 -0.71 13.73 -1.92
CA LYS A 34 0.11 13.94 -3.12
C LYS A 34 1.25 12.94 -3.15
N LEU A 35 1.62 12.48 -4.33
CA LEU A 35 2.76 11.57 -4.49
C LEU A 35 4.10 12.20 -4.05
N THR A 36 4.15 13.54 -4.05
CA THR A 36 5.32 14.33 -3.61
C THR A 36 5.31 14.70 -2.13
N ASP A 37 4.27 14.31 -1.39
CA ASP A 37 4.23 14.58 0.05
C ASP A 37 5.35 13.82 0.76
N LYS A 38 6.00 14.48 1.72
CA LYS A 38 7.11 13.89 2.48
C LYS A 38 6.58 12.90 3.51
N VAL A 39 7.12 11.69 3.50
CA VAL A 39 6.67 10.61 4.41
C VAL A 39 6.78 11.03 5.88
N ILE A 40 7.83 11.75 6.26
CA ILE A 40 8.04 12.23 7.63
C ILE A 40 6.94 13.18 8.10
N SER A 41 6.26 13.89 7.20
CA SER A 41 5.20 14.84 7.58
C SER A 41 3.94 14.16 8.15
N PHE A 42 3.76 12.89 7.86
CA PHE A 42 2.63 12.12 8.40
C PHE A 42 2.87 11.58 9.81
N PHE A 43 4.14 11.47 10.22
CA PHE A 43 4.50 10.82 11.48
C PHE A 43 5.53 11.63 12.29
N PRO A 44 5.25 12.93 12.59
CA PRO A 44 6.22 13.79 13.27
C PRO A 44 6.59 13.32 14.67
N ASP A 45 5.69 12.58 15.33
CA ASP A 45 5.83 11.99 16.66
C ASP A 45 6.60 10.65 16.69
N LYS A 46 6.96 10.12 15.51
CA LYS A 46 7.63 8.82 15.36
C LYS A 46 9.01 8.90 14.71
N LEU A 47 9.52 10.10 14.51
CA LEU A 47 10.81 10.31 13.88
C LEU A 47 11.97 9.82 14.77
N PRO A 48 13.06 9.30 14.19
CA PRO A 48 14.27 9.02 14.92
C PRO A 48 14.90 10.30 15.48
N ALA A 49 15.75 10.17 16.51
CA ALA A 49 16.43 11.33 17.13
C ALA A 49 17.26 12.13 16.10
N GLU A 50 17.82 11.45 15.10
CA GLU A 50 18.53 12.06 13.98
C GLU A 50 17.80 11.72 12.68
N VAL A 51 17.30 12.76 12.00
CA VAL A 51 16.59 12.62 10.71
C VAL A 51 17.61 12.87 9.60
N SER A 52 17.99 11.81 8.87
CA SER A 52 18.95 11.89 7.77
C SER A 52 18.40 12.73 6.61
N ASP A 53 19.29 13.26 5.77
CA ASP A 53 18.88 14.05 4.61
C ASP A 53 18.11 13.21 3.58
N ASN A 54 18.41 11.92 3.44
CA ASN A 54 17.65 11.02 2.59
C ASN A 54 16.24 10.79 3.15
N LEU A 55 16.09 10.61 4.47
CA LEU A 55 14.76 10.48 5.08
C LEU A 55 13.91 11.76 4.88
N LYS A 56 14.51 12.95 4.94
CA LYS A 56 13.83 14.23 4.62
C LYS A 56 13.37 14.32 3.17
N LYS A 57 14.10 13.70 2.24
CA LYS A 57 13.76 13.68 0.80
C LYS A 57 12.67 12.66 0.46
N LEU A 58 12.44 11.67 1.31
CA LEU A 58 11.55 10.55 1.04
C LEU A 58 10.10 11.00 0.81
N GLU A 59 9.54 10.64 -0.34
CA GLU A 59 8.19 10.96 -0.77
C GLU A 59 7.32 9.70 -0.89
N VAL A 60 6.00 9.88 -0.89
CA VAL A 60 5.01 8.79 -1.04
C VAL A 60 5.28 7.95 -2.30
N ARG A 61 5.64 8.58 -3.42
CA ARG A 61 5.96 7.86 -4.66
C ARG A 61 7.11 6.86 -4.50
N HIS A 62 8.11 7.17 -3.67
CA HIS A 62 9.24 6.27 -3.45
C HIS A 62 8.84 4.99 -2.68
N LEU A 63 7.79 5.05 -1.86
CA LEU A 63 7.20 3.87 -1.24
C LEU A 63 6.47 2.99 -2.26
N LEU A 64 5.68 3.62 -3.15
CA LEU A 64 4.94 2.93 -4.22
C LEU A 64 5.87 2.21 -5.19
N THR A 65 6.99 2.84 -5.55
CA THR A 65 7.96 2.31 -6.51
C THR A 65 9.05 1.44 -5.88
N MET A 66 8.97 1.20 -4.55
CA MET A 66 9.96 0.43 -3.79
C MET A 66 11.39 0.96 -3.94
N SER A 67 11.52 2.27 -4.06
CA SER A 67 12.79 3.00 -4.20
C SER A 67 13.03 3.93 -3.02
N SER A 68 12.71 3.48 -1.81
CA SER A 68 12.82 4.27 -0.58
C SER A 68 14.26 4.62 -0.17
N GLY A 69 15.26 3.98 -0.79
CA GLY A 69 16.68 4.21 -0.52
C GLY A 69 17.26 3.33 0.59
N HIS A 70 16.51 2.37 1.12
CA HIS A 70 17.08 1.33 1.96
C HIS A 70 17.97 0.40 1.13
N ASP A 71 19.07 -0.08 1.71
CA ASP A 71 19.97 -1.04 1.07
C ASP A 71 19.43 -2.48 1.19
N VAL A 72 18.75 -2.76 2.30
CA VAL A 72 18.07 -4.03 2.58
C VAL A 72 16.64 -3.74 3.02
N GLU A 73 15.72 -4.65 2.71
CA GLU A 73 14.33 -4.54 3.18
C GLU A 73 14.27 -4.52 4.71
N PRO A 74 13.77 -3.43 5.33
CA PRO A 74 13.41 -3.46 6.74
C PRO A 74 12.37 -4.53 6.99
N SER A 75 12.68 -5.52 7.81
CA SER A 75 11.85 -6.70 7.98
C SER A 75 11.23 -6.76 9.37
N ARG A 76 9.89 -6.95 9.42
CA ARG A 76 9.17 -7.23 10.66
C ARG A 76 9.76 -8.42 11.45
N ARG A 77 10.38 -9.38 10.75
CA ARG A 77 10.98 -10.56 11.42
C ARG A 77 12.11 -10.21 12.38
N ASN A 78 12.68 -9.01 12.22
CA ASN A 78 13.77 -8.51 13.05
C ASN A 78 13.27 -7.52 14.12
N MET A 79 11.95 -7.32 14.24
CA MET A 79 11.32 -6.42 15.22
C MET A 79 10.74 -7.22 16.38
N ASP A 80 10.71 -6.60 17.54
CA ASP A 80 10.00 -7.15 18.70
C ASP A 80 8.49 -7.25 18.42
N GLU A 81 7.81 -8.16 19.11
CA GLU A 81 6.39 -8.43 18.88
C GLU A 81 5.52 -7.18 19.07
N ASP A 82 5.86 -6.33 20.05
CA ASP A 82 5.17 -5.09 20.38
C ASP A 82 5.77 -3.85 19.74
N ALA A 83 6.70 -4.01 18.79
CA ALA A 83 7.37 -2.89 18.13
C ALA A 83 6.38 -1.98 17.38
N ASP A 84 6.63 -0.68 17.44
CA ASP A 84 5.99 0.30 16.57
C ASP A 84 6.63 0.24 15.18
N TRP A 85 5.97 -0.46 14.24
CA TRP A 85 6.52 -0.69 12.91
C TRP A 85 6.81 0.58 12.12
N ILE A 86 6.05 1.66 12.36
CA ILE A 86 6.30 2.96 11.70
C ILE A 86 7.61 3.54 12.23
N LYS A 87 7.77 3.56 13.55
CA LYS A 87 8.97 4.09 14.20
C LYS A 87 10.23 3.31 13.81
N GLU A 88 10.17 1.97 13.85
CA GLU A 88 11.27 1.10 13.45
C GLU A 88 11.62 1.28 11.97
N TRP A 89 10.63 1.40 11.10
CA TRP A 89 10.86 1.60 9.68
C TRP A 89 11.51 2.97 9.39
N LEU A 90 11.07 4.03 10.07
CA LEU A 90 11.64 5.37 9.92
C LEU A 90 13.04 5.48 10.51
N ALA A 91 13.40 4.64 11.50
CA ALA A 91 14.72 4.58 12.08
C ALA A 91 15.71 3.73 11.26
N ALA A 92 15.23 2.91 10.32
CA ALA A 92 16.09 2.09 9.46
C ALA A 92 16.94 2.99 8.54
N PRO A 93 18.23 2.66 8.33
CA PRO A 93 19.13 3.48 7.52
C PRO A 93 18.66 3.61 6.06
N ILE A 94 18.53 4.84 5.56
CA ILE A 94 18.28 5.17 4.16
C ILE A 94 19.60 5.62 3.54
N VAL A 95 20.33 4.68 2.93
CA VAL A 95 21.70 4.89 2.47
C VAL A 95 21.79 5.39 1.04
N HIS A 96 20.78 5.08 0.21
CA HIS A 96 20.68 5.58 -1.16
C HIS A 96 19.73 6.77 -1.23
N GLU A 97 19.92 7.63 -2.21
CA GLU A 97 18.95 8.70 -2.47
C GLU A 97 17.61 8.10 -2.87
N PRO A 98 16.48 8.49 -2.22
CA PRO A 98 15.16 8.00 -2.60
C PRO A 98 14.86 8.20 -4.09
N GLY A 99 14.34 7.16 -4.73
CA GLY A 99 14.05 7.13 -6.16
C GLY A 99 15.17 6.58 -7.05
N THR A 100 16.36 6.28 -6.50
CA THR A 100 17.52 5.86 -7.31
C THR A 100 17.89 4.39 -7.19
N PHE A 101 17.37 3.69 -6.18
CA PHE A 101 17.74 2.31 -5.90
C PHE A 101 16.51 1.48 -5.54
N PHE A 102 16.27 0.40 -6.28
CA PHE A 102 15.15 -0.51 -6.04
C PHE A 102 15.52 -1.56 -5.00
N VAL A 103 14.74 -1.62 -3.93
CA VAL A 103 14.71 -2.75 -2.98
C VAL A 103 13.27 -3.09 -2.67
N TYR A 104 12.90 -4.34 -2.90
CA TYR A 104 11.58 -4.81 -2.52
C TYR A 104 11.32 -4.56 -1.03
N ASN A 105 10.26 -3.82 -0.71
CA ASN A 105 10.04 -3.31 0.64
C ASN A 105 8.57 -3.47 1.06
N THR A 106 8.28 -4.56 1.75
CA THR A 106 6.92 -4.88 2.20
C THR A 106 6.42 -3.94 3.27
N LEU A 107 7.29 -3.55 4.22
CA LEU A 107 6.94 -2.56 5.24
C LEU A 107 6.79 -1.15 4.65
N GLY A 108 7.44 -0.84 3.52
CA GLY A 108 7.16 0.37 2.77
C GLY A 108 5.70 0.45 2.33
N THR A 109 5.09 -0.68 1.97
CA THR A 109 3.66 -0.73 1.66
C THR A 109 2.78 -0.62 2.92
N TYR A 110 3.23 -1.15 4.07
CA TYR A 110 2.58 -0.88 5.35
C TYR A 110 2.60 0.62 5.69
N MET A 111 3.71 1.33 5.41
CA MET A 111 3.76 2.78 5.56
C MET A 111 2.70 3.48 4.70
N LEU A 112 2.47 3.02 3.45
CA LEU A 112 1.38 3.53 2.61
C LEU A 112 0.01 3.29 3.24
N SER A 113 -0.24 2.10 3.80
CA SER A 113 -1.47 1.79 4.53
C SER A 113 -1.68 2.74 5.71
N ALA A 114 -0.63 2.98 6.50
CA ALA A 114 -0.66 3.92 7.61
C ALA A 114 -0.93 5.37 7.16
N ILE A 115 -0.33 5.80 6.05
CA ILE A 115 -0.56 7.13 5.47
C ILE A 115 -2.01 7.28 5.01
N VAL A 116 -2.56 6.29 4.27
CA VAL A 116 -3.96 6.31 3.85
C VAL A 116 -4.88 6.42 5.06
N GLN A 117 -4.67 5.60 6.10
CA GLN A 117 -5.47 5.68 7.32
C GLN A 117 -5.35 7.05 8.00
N LYS A 118 -4.16 7.65 8.02
CA LYS A 118 -3.91 8.97 8.60
C LYS A 118 -4.68 10.09 7.89
N VAL A 119 -4.66 10.09 6.55
CA VAL A 119 -5.26 11.19 5.75
C VAL A 119 -6.75 11.02 5.51
N THR A 120 -7.27 9.78 5.62
CA THR A 120 -8.70 9.49 5.38
C THR A 120 -9.48 9.31 6.68
N GLY A 121 -8.81 8.95 7.78
CA GLY A 121 -9.45 8.55 9.04
C GLY A 121 -10.02 7.12 9.00
N GLU A 122 -9.84 6.38 7.91
CA GLU A 122 -10.40 5.05 7.67
C GLU A 122 -9.27 4.03 7.44
N LYS A 123 -9.43 2.79 7.92
CA LYS A 123 -8.55 1.68 7.53
C LYS A 123 -8.63 1.48 6.02
N VAL A 124 -7.55 0.99 5.40
CA VAL A 124 -7.53 0.78 3.94
C VAL A 124 -8.70 -0.09 3.47
N ILE A 125 -9.04 -1.15 4.21
CA ILE A 125 -10.15 -2.04 3.84
C ILE A 125 -11.50 -1.28 3.84
N ASP A 126 -11.74 -0.45 4.85
CA ASP A 126 -12.98 0.32 4.98
C ASP A 126 -13.05 1.42 3.92
N TYR A 127 -11.93 2.08 3.65
CA TYR A 127 -11.80 3.10 2.62
C TYR A 127 -12.03 2.55 1.21
N LEU A 128 -11.55 1.33 0.94
CA LEU A 128 -11.75 0.65 -0.34
C LEU A 128 -13.18 0.09 -0.49
N TYR A 129 -13.88 -0.19 0.61
CA TYR A 129 -15.16 -0.88 0.52
C TYR A 129 -16.18 -0.17 -0.37
N PRO A 130 -16.53 1.12 -0.15
CA PRO A 130 -17.48 1.83 -1.01
C PRO A 130 -16.93 2.17 -2.39
N ARG A 131 -15.61 2.31 -2.53
CA ARG A 131 -14.93 2.79 -3.74
C ARG A 131 -14.60 1.68 -4.73
N LEU A 132 -14.24 0.50 -4.22
CA LEU A 132 -13.74 -0.61 -5.02
C LEU A 132 -14.56 -1.89 -4.80
N PHE A 133 -14.65 -2.37 -3.55
CA PHE A 133 -15.22 -3.69 -3.29
C PHE A 133 -16.72 -3.76 -3.61
N ARG A 134 -17.50 -2.79 -3.16
CA ARG A 134 -18.94 -2.74 -3.45
C ARG A 134 -19.24 -2.63 -4.95
N PRO A 135 -18.62 -1.75 -5.74
CA PRO A 135 -18.83 -1.68 -7.19
C PRO A 135 -18.50 -2.98 -7.93
N LEU A 136 -17.48 -3.72 -7.46
CA LEU A 136 -17.08 -5.02 -8.03
C LEU A 136 -17.91 -6.20 -7.50
N GLY A 137 -18.83 -5.97 -6.57
CA GLY A 137 -19.59 -7.04 -5.91
C GLY A 137 -18.70 -7.96 -5.06
N ILE A 138 -17.62 -7.44 -4.49
CA ILE A 138 -16.73 -8.15 -3.57
C ILE A 138 -17.31 -8.06 -2.16
N VAL A 139 -17.60 -9.21 -1.55
CA VAL A 139 -18.21 -9.30 -0.23
C VAL A 139 -17.39 -10.21 0.66
N GLY A 140 -17.24 -9.82 1.94
CA GLY A 140 -16.54 -10.62 2.95
C GLY A 140 -15.02 -10.54 2.86
N ALA A 141 -14.48 -9.49 2.22
CA ALA A 141 -13.07 -9.17 2.30
C ALA A 141 -12.65 -8.91 3.75
N THR A 142 -11.50 -9.44 4.17
CA THR A 142 -10.89 -9.14 5.47
C THR A 142 -9.40 -8.87 5.27
N TRP A 143 -8.80 -8.12 6.17
CA TRP A 143 -7.39 -7.76 6.09
C TRP A 143 -6.74 -7.85 7.46
N LEU A 144 -5.57 -8.47 7.55
CA LEU A 144 -4.78 -8.51 8.77
C LEU A 144 -4.35 -7.10 9.19
N GLU A 145 -4.20 -6.94 10.48
CA GLU A 145 -3.79 -5.66 11.10
C GLU A 145 -2.53 -5.83 11.94
N SER A 146 -1.80 -4.73 12.09
CA SER A 146 -0.77 -4.61 13.10
C SER A 146 -1.39 -4.37 14.49
N ASN A 147 -0.58 -4.44 15.55
CA ASN A 147 -1.00 -4.11 16.91
C ASN A 147 -1.50 -2.65 17.04
N ALA A 148 -1.13 -1.78 16.10
CA ALA A 148 -1.62 -0.40 16.02
C ALA A 148 -2.99 -0.26 15.34
N GLY A 149 -3.65 -1.36 14.94
CA GLY A 149 -4.95 -1.34 14.25
C GLY A 149 -4.87 -0.79 12.82
N ILE A 150 -3.73 -0.94 12.16
CA ILE A 150 -3.49 -0.53 10.78
C ILE A 150 -3.44 -1.79 9.92
N ASN A 151 -4.17 -1.83 8.79
CA ASN A 151 -4.06 -2.96 7.87
C ASN A 151 -2.62 -3.14 7.39
N THR A 152 -2.15 -4.39 7.29
CA THR A 152 -0.74 -4.70 6.96
C THR A 152 -0.30 -4.18 5.59
N GLY A 153 -1.24 -3.88 4.71
CA GLY A 153 -1.02 -3.24 3.40
C GLY A 153 -0.23 -4.10 2.41
N GLY A 154 0.92 -4.60 2.81
CA GLY A 154 1.82 -5.38 1.97
C GLY A 154 1.46 -6.87 1.83
N TRP A 155 0.57 -7.39 2.68
CA TRP A 155 0.09 -8.78 2.73
C TRP A 155 -1.22 -8.87 3.51
N GLY A 156 -1.78 -10.05 3.60
CA GLY A 156 -2.84 -10.37 4.58
C GLY A 156 -4.25 -9.91 4.20
N LEU A 157 -4.49 -9.46 2.98
CA LEU A 157 -5.84 -9.32 2.44
C LEU A 157 -6.38 -10.71 2.08
N TYR A 158 -7.60 -11.02 2.46
CA TYR A 158 -8.30 -12.27 2.13
C TYR A 158 -9.41 -11.96 1.13
N LEU A 159 -9.32 -12.57 -0.04
CA LEU A 159 -10.34 -12.52 -1.10
C LEU A 159 -10.57 -13.89 -1.69
N LYS A 160 -11.72 -14.08 -2.34
CA LYS A 160 -11.96 -15.22 -3.21
C LYS A 160 -11.15 -15.08 -4.50
N THR A 161 -10.81 -16.20 -5.12
CA THR A 161 -10.07 -16.19 -6.40
C THR A 161 -10.79 -15.40 -7.49
N GLU A 162 -12.13 -15.52 -7.57
CA GLU A 162 -12.94 -14.76 -8.53
C GLU A 162 -12.88 -13.23 -8.28
N ASP A 163 -12.80 -12.81 -7.01
CA ASP A 163 -12.71 -11.40 -6.66
C ASP A 163 -11.36 -10.81 -7.05
N LEU A 164 -10.30 -11.60 -6.93
CA LEU A 164 -8.99 -11.22 -7.46
C LEU A 164 -9.01 -11.11 -9.00
N ALA A 165 -9.70 -12.01 -9.69
CA ALA A 165 -9.85 -11.93 -11.13
C ALA A 165 -10.61 -10.66 -11.58
N LYS A 166 -11.62 -10.22 -10.81
CA LYS A 166 -12.31 -8.94 -11.06
C LYS A 166 -11.34 -7.75 -10.99
N MET A 167 -10.43 -7.76 -10.02
CA MET A 167 -9.39 -6.70 -9.93
C MET A 167 -8.46 -6.72 -11.14
N GLY A 168 -8.02 -7.89 -11.59
CA GLY A 168 -7.22 -8.04 -12.81
C GLY A 168 -7.96 -7.51 -14.05
N GLN A 169 -9.24 -7.86 -14.20
CA GLN A 169 -10.07 -7.37 -15.29
C GLN A 169 -10.27 -5.86 -15.23
N LEU A 170 -10.46 -5.29 -14.04
CA LEU A 170 -10.59 -3.85 -13.84
C LEU A 170 -9.32 -3.09 -14.29
N ILE A 171 -8.12 -3.61 -13.95
CA ILE A 171 -6.85 -3.03 -14.40
C ILE A 171 -6.73 -3.12 -15.93
N LEU A 172 -7.05 -4.28 -16.53
CA LEU A 172 -7.01 -4.49 -17.98
C LEU A 172 -7.94 -3.51 -18.73
N GLN A 173 -9.07 -3.16 -18.13
CA GLN A 173 -10.04 -2.20 -18.64
C GLN A 173 -9.74 -0.75 -18.23
N ARG A 174 -8.52 -0.45 -17.78
CA ARG A 174 -8.09 0.88 -17.36
C ARG A 174 -9.03 1.51 -16.33
N GLY A 175 -9.51 0.68 -15.39
CA GLY A 175 -10.34 1.11 -14.26
C GLY A 175 -11.84 1.20 -14.54
N GLU A 176 -12.30 0.81 -15.73
CA GLU A 176 -13.73 0.77 -16.06
C GLU A 176 -14.37 -0.57 -15.66
N TRP A 177 -15.55 -0.52 -15.06
CA TRP A 177 -16.34 -1.69 -14.68
C TRP A 177 -17.83 -1.46 -14.96
N ASN A 178 -18.43 -2.29 -15.82
CA ASN A 178 -19.84 -2.20 -16.20
C ASN A 178 -20.22 -0.77 -16.68
N GLY A 179 -19.39 -0.16 -17.50
CA GLY A 179 -19.63 1.17 -18.06
C GLY A 179 -19.42 2.32 -17.07
N LYS A 180 -18.80 2.06 -15.91
CA LYS A 180 -18.46 3.09 -14.92
C LYS A 180 -16.97 3.10 -14.65
N GLN A 181 -16.38 4.29 -14.62
CA GLN A 181 -15.01 4.47 -14.20
C GLN A 181 -14.94 4.32 -12.67
N ILE A 182 -14.31 3.23 -12.21
CA ILE A 182 -14.12 2.91 -10.78
C ILE A 182 -12.79 3.46 -10.30
N ILE A 183 -11.70 3.15 -11.01
CA ILE A 183 -10.36 3.70 -10.75
C ILE A 183 -10.05 4.67 -11.89
N PRO A 184 -9.58 5.90 -11.63
CA PRO A 184 -9.19 6.81 -12.71
C PRO A 184 -8.20 6.16 -13.68
N ALA A 185 -8.44 6.31 -14.99
CA ALA A 185 -7.59 5.71 -16.02
C ALA A 185 -6.13 6.18 -15.90
N GLU A 186 -5.94 7.46 -15.59
CA GLU A 186 -4.64 8.08 -15.38
C GLU A 186 -3.88 7.42 -14.22
N TRP A 187 -4.60 6.99 -13.17
CA TRP A 187 -3.98 6.26 -12.07
C TRP A 187 -3.52 4.86 -12.50
N ILE A 188 -4.30 4.16 -13.30
CA ILE A 188 -3.91 2.85 -13.84
C ILE A 188 -2.67 3.02 -14.73
N ASP A 189 -2.67 4.01 -15.62
CA ASP A 189 -1.54 4.29 -16.52
C ASP A 189 -0.27 4.59 -15.70
N GLU A 190 -0.37 5.44 -14.68
CA GLU A 190 0.73 5.77 -13.77
C GLU A 190 1.20 4.54 -12.99
N ALA A 191 0.27 3.78 -12.37
CA ALA A 191 0.60 2.63 -11.54
C ALA A 191 1.22 1.46 -12.31
N THR A 192 1.04 1.39 -13.62
CA THR A 192 1.58 0.33 -14.50
C THR A 192 2.75 0.79 -15.36
N ALA A 193 3.16 2.05 -15.25
CA ALA A 193 4.34 2.57 -15.93
C ALA A 193 5.65 2.08 -15.28
N SER A 194 6.76 2.19 -16.00
CA SER A 194 8.10 1.95 -15.45
C SER A 194 8.58 3.22 -14.72
N HIS A 195 8.95 3.08 -13.44
CA HIS A 195 9.35 4.20 -12.59
C HIS A 195 10.81 4.13 -12.13
N VAL A 196 11.42 2.97 -12.17
CA VAL A 196 12.80 2.73 -11.76
C VAL A 196 13.50 1.92 -12.83
N ALA A 197 14.69 2.36 -13.22
CA ALA A 197 15.52 1.69 -14.23
C ALA A 197 16.25 0.47 -13.65
#